data_a07857239067e635278e1f85a54dd0af
#
_entry.id   a07857239067e635278e1f85a54dd0af
#
_cell.length_a   1.000
_cell.length_b   1.000
_cell.length_c   1.000
_cell.angle_alpha   90.00
_cell.angle_beta   90.00
_cell.angle_gamma   90.00
#
_symmetry.space_group_name_H-M   'P 1'
#
loop_
_entity.id
_entity.type
_entity.pdbx_description
1 polymer ?
#
loop_
_entity_poly.entity_id
_entity_poly.type
_entity_poly.pdbx_seq_one_letter_code
_entity_poly.pdbx_strand_id
1 'polypeptide(L)'
;MDHKIVKKNVRRALEEDRVRNDLSIKALKSFAEKLITAKLTVKESAILCGTAWFEESFNQVDPKIKIQWKFKEGDKLIKNSLVAIVKGPSNKVLSAERTALNFLQLMSGISTKTSNIIKLIKNKNIKLLDTRKTIPGVRYEQKYSTKIGGATNHRFDLSDGLMIKDNHIAAVGGLDKFSFKKNLKKGKFLEIEVKKISQLKAALKLNPDIIMLDNFSASSLQKAIKIINKQCLVEISGIRDTKQFIEFSKLDVNFI
;
A
#
# COMPACT_ATOMS: atom_id res chain seq x y z
N MET A 1 -7.87 10.07 3.39
CA MET A 1 -6.44 10.43 3.54
C MET A 1 -6.28 11.24 4.81
N ASP A 2 -5.26 10.95 5.61
CA ASP A 2 -4.95 11.71 6.83
C ASP A 2 -3.86 12.77 6.54
N HIS A 3 -4.26 14.03 6.45
CA HIS A 3 -3.37 15.14 6.16
C HIS A 3 -2.31 15.39 7.27
N LYS A 4 -2.57 15.00 8.52
CA LYS A 4 -1.58 15.12 9.60
C LYS A 4 -0.39 14.19 9.36
N ILE A 5 -0.67 12.96 8.89
CA ILE A 5 0.38 12.00 8.53
C ILE A 5 1.17 12.52 7.34
N VAL A 6 0.50 13.01 6.28
CA VAL A 6 1.17 13.58 5.10
C VAL A 6 2.15 14.69 5.52
N LYS A 7 1.69 15.67 6.31
CA LYS A 7 2.53 16.77 6.80
C LYS A 7 3.73 16.28 7.60
N LYS A 8 3.53 15.30 8.50
CA LYS A 8 4.61 14.74 9.31
C LYS A 8 5.66 14.05 8.45
N ASN A 9 5.22 13.25 7.48
CA ASN A 9 6.12 12.47 6.64
C ASN A 9 6.92 13.36 5.69
N VAL A 10 6.26 14.34 5.09
CA VAL A 10 6.94 15.33 4.24
C VAL A 10 7.96 16.15 5.02
N ARG A 11 7.60 16.62 6.23
CA ARG A 11 8.56 17.35 7.09
C ARG A 11 9.81 16.53 7.33
N ARG A 12 9.66 15.25 7.72
CA ARG A 12 10.79 14.36 7.95
C ARG A 12 11.68 14.18 6.71
N ALA A 13 11.08 14.05 5.53
CA ALA A 13 11.82 13.91 4.28
C ALA A 13 12.56 15.21 3.89
N LEU A 14 11.96 16.37 4.09
CA LEU A 14 12.63 17.66 3.87
C LEU A 14 13.77 17.91 4.87
N GLU A 15 13.64 17.45 6.11
CA GLU A 15 14.69 17.50 7.13
C GLU A 15 15.84 16.54 6.79
N GLU A 16 15.55 15.33 6.29
CA GLU A 16 16.53 14.36 5.81
C GLU A 16 17.38 14.94 4.67
N ASP A 17 16.76 15.60 3.71
CA ASP A 17 17.41 16.24 2.57
C ASP A 17 18.07 17.59 2.93
N ARG A 18 17.91 18.07 4.17
CA ARG A 18 18.45 19.36 4.64
C ARG A 18 18.14 20.55 3.72
N VAL A 19 16.92 20.61 3.19
CA VAL A 19 16.48 21.58 2.18
C VAL A 19 16.82 23.03 2.53
N ARG A 20 16.82 23.39 3.82
CA ARG A 20 17.18 24.74 4.30
C ARG A 20 18.67 25.08 4.12
N ASN A 21 19.51 24.06 3.92
CA ASN A 21 20.96 24.22 3.80
C ASN A 21 21.49 23.92 2.40
N ASP A 22 20.63 23.96 1.38
CA ASP A 22 20.96 23.71 -0.02
C ASP A 22 22.13 24.62 -0.49
N LEU A 23 23.29 24.01 -0.71
CA LEU A 23 24.51 24.72 -1.12
C LEU A 23 24.40 25.20 -2.58
N SER A 24 23.71 24.44 -3.43
CA SER A 24 23.53 24.82 -4.83
C SER A 24 22.70 26.09 -4.94
N ILE A 25 21.67 26.20 -4.13
CA ILE A 25 20.85 27.42 -4.06
C ILE A 25 21.65 28.63 -3.54
N LYS A 26 22.49 28.42 -2.52
CA LYS A 26 23.37 29.48 -2.02
C LYS A 26 24.32 30.02 -3.10
N ALA A 27 24.74 29.18 -4.04
CA ALA A 27 25.59 29.58 -5.17
C ALA A 27 24.86 30.38 -6.25
N LEU A 28 23.52 30.29 -6.34
CA LEU A 28 22.74 31.00 -7.35
C LEU A 28 22.63 32.52 -7.10
N LYS A 29 22.93 33.01 -5.91
CA LYS A 29 22.91 34.47 -5.54
C LYS A 29 21.63 35.16 -6.01
N SER A 30 21.76 36.21 -6.82
CA SER A 30 20.65 37.04 -7.34
C SER A 30 19.68 36.30 -8.25
N PHE A 31 20.04 35.14 -8.80
CA PHE A 31 19.14 34.31 -9.60
C PHE A 31 18.20 33.44 -8.76
N ALA A 32 18.46 33.34 -7.45
CA ALA A 32 17.71 32.43 -6.57
C ALA A 32 16.22 32.76 -6.42
N GLU A 33 15.81 34.01 -6.62
CA GLU A 33 14.40 34.46 -6.47
C GLU A 33 13.65 34.64 -7.79
N LYS A 34 14.30 34.36 -8.93
CA LYS A 34 13.65 34.42 -10.23
C LYS A 34 12.46 33.47 -10.29
N LEU A 35 11.31 33.96 -10.75
CA LEU A 35 10.14 33.10 -10.98
C LEU A 35 10.41 32.13 -12.14
N ILE A 36 10.19 30.86 -11.88
CA ILE A 36 10.31 29.79 -12.88
C ILE A 36 9.00 29.04 -13.06
N THR A 37 8.92 28.36 -14.19
CA THR A 37 7.85 27.42 -14.51
C THR A 37 8.49 26.06 -14.83
N ALA A 38 8.32 25.09 -13.94
CA ALA A 38 8.75 23.71 -14.15
C ALA A 38 7.59 22.88 -14.69
N LYS A 39 7.89 21.93 -15.59
CA LYS A 39 6.91 21.02 -16.17
C LYS A 39 7.24 19.59 -15.71
N LEU A 40 6.27 18.93 -15.08
CA LEU A 40 6.35 17.52 -14.72
C LEU A 40 5.79 16.67 -15.85
N THR A 41 6.63 15.81 -16.44
CA THR A 41 6.22 14.87 -17.48
C THR A 41 6.50 13.43 -17.04
N VAL A 42 5.64 12.49 -17.44
CA VAL A 42 5.82 11.07 -17.15
C VAL A 42 6.58 10.38 -18.28
N LYS A 43 7.60 9.56 -17.94
CA LYS A 43 8.44 8.85 -18.93
C LYS A 43 7.89 7.50 -19.36
N GLU A 44 6.95 6.95 -18.61
CA GLU A 44 6.27 5.68 -18.87
C GLU A 44 4.81 5.73 -18.40
N SER A 45 3.97 4.80 -18.87
CA SER A 45 2.58 4.76 -18.43
C SER A 45 2.50 4.33 -16.96
N ALA A 46 1.72 5.06 -16.16
CA ALA A 46 1.63 4.86 -14.71
C ALA A 46 0.22 5.16 -14.19
N ILE A 47 -0.04 4.81 -12.93
CA ILE A 47 -1.16 5.33 -12.14
C ILE A 47 -0.62 6.45 -11.27
N LEU A 48 -1.19 7.65 -11.39
CA LEU A 48 -0.78 8.80 -10.59
C LEU A 48 -1.16 8.59 -9.13
N CYS A 49 -0.17 8.66 -8.25
CA CYS A 49 -0.41 8.55 -6.81
C CYS A 49 0.62 9.34 -6.02
N GLY A 50 0.15 10.02 -4.95
CA GLY A 50 1.00 10.81 -4.07
C GLY A 50 0.95 12.30 -4.33
N THR A 51 -0.08 12.79 -5.02
CA THR A 51 -0.26 14.23 -5.32
C THR A 51 -0.23 15.09 -4.06
N ALA A 52 -0.86 14.63 -2.97
CA ALA A 52 -0.88 15.36 -1.69
C ALA A 52 0.51 15.48 -1.04
N TRP A 53 1.37 14.47 -1.15
CA TRP A 53 2.76 14.55 -0.66
C TRP A 53 3.61 15.45 -1.54
N PHE A 54 3.38 15.39 -2.85
CA PHE A 54 4.03 16.29 -3.81
C PHE A 54 3.69 17.74 -3.49
N GLU A 55 2.41 18.07 -3.35
CA GLU A 55 1.95 19.42 -3.00
C GLU A 55 2.50 19.89 -1.66
N GLU A 56 2.41 19.04 -0.63
CA GLU A 56 2.87 19.35 0.71
C GLU A 56 4.38 19.59 0.76
N SER A 57 5.17 18.90 -0.09
CA SER A 57 6.61 19.12 -0.19
C SER A 57 6.96 20.54 -0.62
N PHE A 58 6.22 21.05 -1.59
CA PHE A 58 6.37 22.46 -2.01
C PHE A 58 5.78 23.43 -0.99
N ASN A 59 4.61 23.12 -0.43
CA ASN A 59 3.92 23.97 0.53
C ASN A 59 4.74 24.21 1.81
N GLN A 60 5.46 23.23 2.31
CA GLN A 60 6.31 23.37 3.49
C GLN A 60 7.59 24.19 3.21
N VAL A 61 8.04 24.26 1.97
CA VAL A 61 9.18 25.10 1.57
C VAL A 61 8.75 26.53 1.30
N ASP A 62 7.67 26.70 0.54
CA ASP A 62 7.04 28.01 0.29
C ASP A 62 5.57 27.86 -0.15
N PRO A 63 4.60 28.30 0.67
CA PRO A 63 3.17 28.18 0.33
C PRO A 63 2.74 29.05 -0.86
N LYS A 64 3.59 29.94 -1.36
CA LYS A 64 3.33 30.75 -2.57
C LYS A 64 3.53 29.96 -3.87
N ILE A 65 4.19 28.80 -3.83
CA ILE A 65 4.36 27.93 -5.00
C ILE A 65 2.99 27.45 -5.46
N LYS A 66 2.73 27.59 -6.77
CA LYS A 66 1.47 27.16 -7.39
C LYS A 66 1.70 25.91 -8.21
N ILE A 67 0.82 24.91 -8.00
CA ILE A 67 0.83 23.64 -8.73
C ILE A 67 -0.47 23.53 -9.51
N GLN A 68 -0.36 23.29 -10.81
CA GLN A 68 -1.50 23.06 -11.69
C GLN A 68 -1.43 21.63 -12.23
N TRP A 69 -2.23 20.74 -11.68
CA TRP A 69 -2.38 19.37 -12.15
C TRP A 69 -3.17 19.30 -13.45
N LYS A 70 -2.77 18.35 -14.33
CA LYS A 70 -3.50 18.00 -15.56
C LYS A 70 -4.26 16.67 -15.40
N PHE A 71 -3.98 15.93 -14.34
CA PHE A 71 -4.59 14.66 -13.97
C PHE A 71 -4.93 14.66 -12.48
N LYS A 72 -5.83 13.77 -12.08
CA LYS A 72 -6.24 13.59 -10.68
C LYS A 72 -5.55 12.35 -10.08
N GLU A 73 -5.50 12.31 -8.75
CA GLU A 73 -5.08 11.12 -8.00
C GLU A 73 -5.81 9.88 -8.49
N GLY A 74 -5.08 8.80 -8.83
CA GLY A 74 -5.62 7.56 -9.37
C GLY A 74 -5.78 7.52 -10.90
N ASP A 75 -5.61 8.63 -11.60
CA ASP A 75 -5.69 8.64 -13.06
C ASP A 75 -4.55 7.84 -13.71
N LYS A 76 -4.87 7.23 -14.85
CA LYS A 76 -3.88 6.56 -15.69
C LYS A 76 -3.13 7.59 -16.54
N LEU A 77 -1.83 7.67 -16.32
CA LEU A 77 -0.92 8.49 -17.12
C LEU A 77 -0.47 7.72 -18.36
N ILE A 78 -0.36 8.43 -19.48
CA ILE A 78 0.22 7.91 -20.73
C ILE A 78 1.64 8.46 -20.86
N LYS A 79 2.56 7.66 -21.35
CA LYS A 79 3.95 8.06 -21.61
C LYS A 79 4.03 9.43 -22.30
N ASN A 80 4.92 10.28 -21.81
CA ASN A 80 5.18 11.66 -22.27
C ASN A 80 4.05 12.67 -21.99
N SER A 81 3.01 12.32 -21.21
CA SER A 81 2.00 13.30 -20.77
C SER A 81 2.60 14.35 -19.87
N LEU A 82 2.15 15.59 -20.02
CA LEU A 82 2.37 16.66 -19.06
C LEU A 82 1.45 16.43 -17.86
N VAL A 83 2.03 16.12 -16.70
CA VAL A 83 1.28 15.75 -15.48
C VAL A 83 0.91 16.96 -14.64
N ALA A 84 1.87 17.87 -14.45
CA ALA A 84 1.65 19.09 -13.68
C ALA A 84 2.58 20.22 -14.15
N ILE A 85 2.20 21.44 -13.79
CA ILE A 85 3.02 22.64 -13.95
C ILE A 85 3.22 23.23 -12.55
N VAL A 86 4.49 23.49 -12.17
CA VAL A 86 4.88 24.09 -10.90
C VAL A 86 5.44 25.48 -11.19
N LYS A 87 4.91 26.50 -10.50
CA LYS A 87 5.35 27.90 -10.65
C LYS A 87 5.74 28.48 -9.30
N GLY A 88 6.91 29.11 -9.22
CA GLY A 88 7.38 29.74 -7.98
C GLY A 88 8.81 30.27 -8.09
N PRO A 89 9.36 30.81 -6.99
CA PRO A 89 10.77 31.24 -6.94
C PRO A 89 11.70 30.04 -7.17
N SER A 90 12.72 30.23 -8.01
CA SER A 90 13.61 29.15 -8.45
C SER A 90 14.29 28.42 -7.27
N ASN A 91 14.80 29.16 -6.29
CA ASN A 91 15.40 28.59 -5.09
C ASN A 91 14.45 27.65 -4.34
N LYS A 92 13.20 28.02 -4.19
CA LYS A 92 12.19 27.24 -3.45
C LYS A 92 11.72 26.02 -4.23
N VAL A 93 11.48 26.20 -5.54
CA VAL A 93 11.07 25.10 -6.41
C VAL A 93 12.17 24.03 -6.52
N LEU A 94 13.43 24.44 -6.75
CA LEU A 94 14.55 23.53 -6.89
C LEU A 94 14.85 22.78 -5.60
N SER A 95 14.81 23.44 -4.44
CA SER A 95 15.06 22.79 -3.15
C SER A 95 13.97 21.78 -2.76
N ALA A 96 12.71 21.97 -3.14
CA ALA A 96 11.62 21.05 -2.82
C ALA A 96 11.47 19.89 -3.81
N GLU A 97 11.97 20.06 -5.04
CA GLU A 97 11.71 19.17 -6.19
C GLU A 97 12.03 17.70 -5.89
N ARG A 98 13.22 17.42 -5.34
CA ARG A 98 13.66 16.04 -5.14
C ARG A 98 12.75 15.29 -4.16
N THR A 99 12.46 15.90 -3.02
CA THR A 99 11.54 15.31 -2.03
C THR A 99 10.15 15.08 -2.62
N ALA A 100 9.60 16.06 -3.33
CA ALA A 100 8.30 15.95 -3.98
C ALA A 100 8.25 14.81 -5.00
N LEU A 101 9.27 14.71 -5.87
CA LEU A 101 9.38 13.67 -6.89
C LEU A 101 9.60 12.28 -6.26
N ASN A 102 10.36 12.16 -5.18
CA ASN A 102 10.59 10.87 -4.51
C ASN A 102 9.27 10.27 -4.01
N PHE A 103 8.41 11.06 -3.36
CA PHE A 103 7.07 10.58 -2.96
C PHE A 103 6.24 10.19 -4.18
N LEU A 104 6.14 11.06 -5.17
CA LEU A 104 5.28 10.82 -6.34
C LEU A 104 5.72 9.58 -7.13
N GLN A 105 7.02 9.38 -7.33
CA GLN A 105 7.58 8.24 -8.04
C GLN A 105 7.38 6.93 -7.27
N LEU A 106 7.70 6.91 -5.96
CA LEU A 106 7.50 5.73 -5.11
C LEU A 106 6.03 5.31 -5.12
N MET A 107 5.13 6.25 -4.86
CA MET A 107 3.71 5.96 -4.69
C MET A 107 3.05 5.59 -6.01
N SER A 108 3.36 6.29 -7.10
CA SER A 108 2.85 5.95 -8.44
C SER A 108 3.39 4.60 -8.93
N GLY A 109 4.65 4.26 -8.61
CA GLY A 109 5.23 2.96 -8.92
C GLY A 109 4.49 1.82 -8.23
N ILE A 110 4.19 1.95 -6.93
CA ILE A 110 3.42 0.96 -6.17
C ILE A 110 2.00 0.83 -6.73
N SER A 111 1.30 1.94 -6.97
CA SER A 111 -0.06 1.93 -7.53
C SER A 111 -0.11 1.27 -8.90
N THR A 112 0.85 1.57 -9.75
CA THR A 112 0.96 0.99 -11.09
C THR A 112 1.19 -0.52 -11.04
N LYS A 113 2.14 -0.97 -10.21
CA LYS A 113 2.40 -2.40 -10.01
C LYS A 113 1.17 -3.13 -9.46
N THR A 114 0.50 -2.55 -8.47
CA THR A 114 -0.73 -3.09 -7.89
C THR A 114 -1.83 -3.22 -8.94
N SER A 115 -2.09 -2.17 -9.72
CA SER A 115 -3.08 -2.18 -10.80
C SER A 115 -2.77 -3.26 -11.85
N ASN A 116 -1.50 -3.46 -12.18
CA ASN A 116 -1.12 -4.50 -13.14
C ASN A 116 -1.32 -5.92 -12.58
N ILE A 117 -1.09 -6.14 -11.28
CA ILE A 117 -1.36 -7.43 -10.63
C ILE A 117 -2.87 -7.70 -10.62
N ILE A 118 -3.70 -6.72 -10.27
CA ILE A 118 -5.17 -6.87 -10.23
C ILE A 118 -5.74 -7.30 -11.59
N LYS A 119 -5.17 -6.81 -12.70
CA LYS A 119 -5.61 -7.22 -14.05
C LYS A 119 -5.40 -8.72 -14.33
N LEU A 120 -4.53 -9.39 -13.60
CA LEU A 120 -4.27 -10.82 -13.71
C LEU A 120 -5.33 -11.67 -13.00
N ILE A 121 -6.09 -11.10 -12.07
CA ILE A 121 -7.15 -11.81 -11.32
C ILE A 121 -8.27 -12.21 -12.28
N LYS A 122 -8.56 -13.51 -12.32
CA LYS A 122 -9.58 -14.09 -13.21
C LYS A 122 -10.99 -14.06 -12.61
N ASN A 123 -11.11 -14.43 -11.36
CA ASN A 123 -12.38 -14.32 -10.63
C ASN A 123 -12.54 -12.92 -10.04
N LYS A 124 -13.47 -12.13 -10.58
CA LYS A 124 -13.69 -10.73 -10.19
C LYS A 124 -14.20 -10.52 -8.76
N ASN A 125 -14.64 -11.59 -8.09
CA ASN A 125 -15.04 -11.54 -6.68
C ASN A 125 -13.86 -11.55 -5.73
N ILE A 126 -12.65 -11.94 -6.20
CA ILE A 126 -11.44 -11.96 -5.40
C ILE A 126 -10.87 -10.54 -5.27
N LYS A 127 -10.55 -10.15 -4.05
CA LYS A 127 -9.86 -8.89 -3.75
C LYS A 127 -8.38 -9.16 -3.46
N LEU A 128 -7.50 -8.39 -4.09
CA LEU A 128 -6.09 -8.37 -3.73
C LEU A 128 -5.93 -7.63 -2.41
N LEU A 129 -5.26 -8.25 -1.44
CA LEU A 129 -4.92 -7.63 -0.17
C LEU A 129 -3.46 -7.15 -0.15
N ASP A 130 -3.21 -6.04 0.52
CA ASP A 130 -1.87 -5.66 0.92
C ASP A 130 -1.46 -6.33 2.25
N THR A 131 -0.25 -6.09 2.71
CA THR A 131 0.26 -6.67 3.95
C THR A 131 0.90 -5.61 4.85
N ARG A 132 1.36 -6.04 6.04
CA ARG A 132 2.23 -5.25 6.92
C ARG A 132 3.73 -5.39 6.60
N LYS A 133 4.10 -6.13 5.55
CA LYS A 133 5.48 -6.25 5.05
C LYS A 133 5.82 -5.00 4.24
N THR A 134 6.07 -3.90 4.93
CA THR A 134 6.31 -2.58 4.37
C THR A 134 7.68 -2.06 4.77
N ILE A 135 8.21 -1.10 4.01
CA ILE A 135 9.41 -0.36 4.41
C ILE A 135 9.11 0.39 5.72
N PRO A 136 9.95 0.27 6.74
CA PRO A 136 9.75 0.99 8.00
C PRO A 136 9.62 2.49 7.79
N GLY A 137 8.63 3.08 8.47
CA GLY A 137 8.40 4.54 8.43
C GLY A 137 7.53 5.06 7.29
N VAL A 138 7.29 4.26 6.22
CA VAL A 138 6.50 4.67 5.05
C VAL A 138 5.30 3.74 4.77
N ARG A 139 4.80 3.05 5.81
CA ARG A 139 3.66 2.13 5.67
C ARG A 139 2.39 2.82 5.19
N TYR A 140 2.14 4.03 5.66
CA TYR A 140 0.95 4.77 5.29
C TYR A 140 0.94 5.06 3.78
N GLU A 141 2.05 5.55 3.24
CA GLU A 141 2.25 5.83 1.82
C GLU A 141 2.08 4.56 0.99
N GLN A 142 2.71 3.46 1.41
CA GLN A 142 2.65 2.20 0.67
C GLN A 142 1.24 1.62 0.65
N LYS A 143 0.55 1.58 1.80
CA LYS A 143 -0.84 1.09 1.87
C LYS A 143 -1.84 2.02 1.18
N TYR A 144 -1.63 3.32 1.24
CA TYR A 144 -2.39 4.28 0.44
C TYR A 144 -2.22 4.00 -1.06
N SER A 145 -0.98 3.79 -1.50
CA SER A 145 -0.67 3.53 -2.91
C SER A 145 -1.26 2.21 -3.41
N THR A 146 -1.24 1.15 -2.61
CA THR A 146 -1.89 -0.12 -2.98
C THR A 146 -3.39 0.05 -3.16
N LYS A 147 -4.04 0.85 -2.29
CA LYS A 147 -5.46 1.16 -2.40
C LYS A 147 -5.77 1.96 -3.67
N ILE A 148 -4.98 2.99 -4.00
CA ILE A 148 -5.13 3.76 -5.25
C ILE A 148 -4.92 2.86 -6.47
N GLY A 149 -4.03 1.88 -6.39
CA GLY A 149 -3.84 0.85 -7.44
C GLY A 149 -4.98 -0.16 -7.55
N GLY A 150 -5.99 -0.10 -6.65
CA GLY A 150 -7.20 -0.91 -6.67
C GLY A 150 -7.21 -2.11 -5.70
N ALA A 151 -6.18 -2.30 -4.88
CA ALA A 151 -6.17 -3.32 -3.84
C ALA A 151 -7.03 -2.91 -2.64
N THR A 152 -7.36 -3.89 -1.80
CA THR A 152 -8.00 -3.68 -0.51
C THR A 152 -6.94 -3.69 0.59
N ASN A 153 -6.98 -2.71 1.49
CA ASN A 153 -6.07 -2.72 2.62
C ASN A 153 -6.46 -3.83 3.63
N HIS A 154 -5.51 -4.69 3.96
CA HIS A 154 -5.54 -5.53 5.14
C HIS A 154 -5.25 -4.68 6.39
N ARG A 155 -5.30 -5.26 7.61
CA ARG A 155 -5.01 -4.54 8.85
C ARG A 155 -3.80 -3.62 8.71
N PHE A 156 -3.93 -2.40 9.23
CA PHE A 156 -2.89 -1.39 9.13
C PHE A 156 -1.77 -1.65 10.15
N ASP A 157 -2.17 -2.03 11.36
CA ASP A 157 -1.27 -2.35 12.47
C ASP A 157 -1.76 -3.56 13.29
N LEU A 158 -1.13 -3.80 14.43
CA LEU A 158 -1.47 -4.93 15.30
C LEU A 158 -2.80 -4.74 16.05
N SER A 159 -3.31 -3.53 16.12
CA SER A 159 -4.55 -3.20 16.83
C SER A 159 -5.79 -3.30 15.95
N ASP A 160 -5.65 -3.39 14.62
CA ASP A 160 -6.77 -3.40 13.67
C ASP A 160 -7.49 -4.74 13.55
N GLY A 161 -6.79 -5.83 13.77
CA GLY A 161 -7.34 -7.17 13.68
C GLY A 161 -6.53 -8.19 14.46
N LEU A 162 -7.22 -9.12 15.09
CA LEU A 162 -6.60 -10.26 15.76
C LEU A 162 -6.22 -11.30 14.72
N MET A 163 -4.92 -11.53 14.54
CA MET A 163 -4.41 -12.56 13.63
C MET A 163 -3.61 -13.58 14.42
N ILE A 164 -4.10 -14.82 14.42
CA ILE A 164 -3.42 -15.98 15.01
C ILE A 164 -2.56 -16.62 13.93
N LYS A 165 -1.27 -16.73 14.21
CA LYS A 165 -0.27 -17.30 13.30
C LYS A 165 0.43 -18.49 13.92
N ASP A 166 1.23 -19.21 13.13
CA ASP A 166 2.03 -20.36 13.55
C ASP A 166 2.84 -20.10 14.84
N ASN A 167 3.48 -18.94 14.96
CA ASN A 167 4.22 -18.55 16.16
C ASN A 167 3.32 -18.48 17.41
N HIS A 168 2.10 -17.94 17.27
CA HIS A 168 1.14 -17.87 18.37
C HIS A 168 0.64 -19.29 18.73
N ILE A 169 0.38 -20.11 17.70
CA ILE A 169 -0.06 -21.51 17.87
C ILE A 169 1.02 -22.33 18.59
N ALA A 170 2.28 -22.15 18.19
CA ALA A 170 3.42 -22.81 18.82
C ALA A 170 3.60 -22.39 20.29
N ALA A 171 3.47 -21.08 20.56
CA ALA A 171 3.64 -20.52 21.90
C ALA A 171 2.65 -21.09 22.94
N VAL A 172 1.41 -21.41 22.50
CA VAL A 172 0.38 -22.00 23.39
C VAL A 172 0.32 -23.52 23.29
N GLY A 173 1.04 -24.14 22.33
CA GLY A 173 1.11 -25.59 22.16
C GLY A 173 -0.05 -26.21 21.39
N GLY A 174 -0.77 -25.45 20.57
CA GLY A 174 -1.82 -25.94 19.66
C GLY A 174 -3.01 -25.00 19.54
N LEU A 175 -3.75 -25.09 18.42
CA LEU A 175 -4.97 -24.32 18.18
C LEU A 175 -6.11 -24.64 19.16
N ASP A 176 -6.19 -25.86 19.59
CA ASP A 176 -7.18 -26.37 20.55
C ASP A 176 -7.03 -25.78 21.97
N LYS A 177 -5.85 -25.24 22.26
CA LYS A 177 -5.54 -24.58 23.53
C LYS A 177 -5.87 -23.09 23.55
N PHE A 178 -6.21 -22.51 22.39
CA PHE A 178 -6.67 -21.13 22.34
C PHE A 178 -8.06 -21.03 22.99
N SER A 179 -8.14 -20.24 24.05
CA SER A 179 -9.40 -19.84 24.68
C SER A 179 -9.40 -18.31 24.80
N PHE A 180 -10.25 -17.66 24.02
CA PHE A 180 -10.48 -16.22 24.16
C PHE A 180 -11.94 -15.92 23.87
N LYS A 181 -12.50 -14.97 24.63
CA LYS A 181 -13.80 -14.42 24.30
C LYS A 181 -13.64 -13.54 23.08
N LYS A 182 -14.41 -13.81 22.01
CA LYS A 182 -14.43 -12.99 20.78
C LYS A 182 -15.13 -11.65 21.05
N ASN A 183 -14.68 -10.89 22.05
CA ASN A 183 -15.17 -9.53 22.31
C ASN A 183 -14.33 -8.52 21.50
N LEU A 184 -14.25 -8.73 20.19
CA LEU A 184 -13.60 -7.77 19.32
C LEU A 184 -14.48 -6.52 19.20
N LYS A 185 -13.87 -5.34 19.33
CA LYS A 185 -14.56 -4.06 19.08
C LYS A 185 -15.11 -4.04 17.65
N LYS A 186 -16.20 -3.30 17.44
CA LYS A 186 -16.82 -3.12 16.12
C LYS A 186 -15.76 -2.75 15.07
N GLY A 187 -15.77 -3.44 13.94
CA GLY A 187 -14.82 -3.23 12.85
C GLY A 187 -13.49 -3.99 12.97
N LYS A 188 -13.28 -4.77 14.04
CA LYS A 188 -12.14 -5.69 14.17
C LYS A 188 -12.58 -7.10 13.77
N PHE A 189 -11.62 -7.89 13.25
CA PHE A 189 -11.84 -9.26 12.78
C PHE A 189 -10.85 -10.23 13.42
N LEU A 190 -11.25 -11.51 13.44
CA LEU A 190 -10.38 -12.64 13.80
C LEU A 190 -9.95 -13.35 12.52
N GLU A 191 -8.66 -13.44 12.31
CA GLU A 191 -8.06 -14.19 11.24
C GLU A 191 -7.14 -15.27 11.79
N ILE A 192 -7.20 -16.48 11.21
CA ILE A 192 -6.36 -17.60 11.60
C ILE A 192 -5.58 -18.10 10.38
N GLU A 193 -4.25 -18.03 10.46
CA GLU A 193 -3.33 -18.57 9.49
C GLU A 193 -3.15 -20.07 9.74
N VAL A 194 -3.41 -20.90 8.73
CA VAL A 194 -3.20 -22.34 8.77
C VAL A 194 -2.27 -22.78 7.64
N LYS A 195 -1.41 -23.75 7.91
CA LYS A 195 -0.45 -24.33 6.97
C LYS A 195 -0.77 -25.75 6.54
N LYS A 196 -1.73 -26.40 7.20
CA LYS A 196 -2.09 -27.81 6.96
C LYS A 196 -3.60 -27.98 7.06
N ILE A 197 -4.16 -28.88 6.25
CA ILE A 197 -5.57 -29.24 6.29
C ILE A 197 -6.00 -29.76 7.69
N SER A 198 -5.12 -30.46 8.39
CA SER A 198 -5.40 -30.96 9.75
C SER A 198 -5.70 -29.85 10.78
N GLN A 199 -5.23 -28.63 10.55
CA GLN A 199 -5.49 -27.48 11.43
C GLN A 199 -6.88 -26.85 11.21
N LEU A 200 -7.51 -27.07 10.04
CA LEU A 200 -8.77 -26.38 9.67
C LEU A 200 -9.90 -26.65 10.66
N LYS A 201 -10.07 -27.92 11.08
CA LYS A 201 -11.13 -28.30 12.01
C LYS A 201 -11.02 -27.58 13.36
N ALA A 202 -9.81 -27.43 13.88
CA ALA A 202 -9.55 -26.70 15.11
C ALA A 202 -9.70 -25.19 14.92
N ALA A 203 -9.24 -24.65 13.76
CA ALA A 203 -9.39 -23.25 13.43
C ALA A 203 -10.86 -22.83 13.31
N LEU A 204 -11.69 -23.62 12.62
CA LEU A 204 -13.13 -23.35 12.45
C LEU A 204 -13.90 -23.33 13.77
N LYS A 205 -13.50 -24.15 14.78
CA LYS A 205 -14.12 -24.13 16.13
C LYS A 205 -13.96 -22.80 16.85
N LEU A 206 -12.97 -21.98 16.46
CA LEU A 206 -12.75 -20.65 17.03
C LEU A 206 -13.61 -19.56 16.38
N ASN A 207 -14.49 -19.94 15.44
CA ASN A 207 -15.37 -19.03 14.69
C ASN A 207 -14.60 -17.82 14.08
N PRO A 208 -13.58 -18.03 13.24
CA PRO A 208 -12.83 -16.95 12.61
C PRO A 208 -13.71 -16.19 11.60
N ASP A 209 -13.40 -14.92 11.38
CA ASP A 209 -13.98 -14.17 10.28
C ASP A 209 -13.27 -14.49 8.97
N ILE A 210 -11.96 -14.80 9.03
CA ILE A 210 -11.13 -15.14 7.88
C ILE A 210 -10.23 -16.33 8.26
N ILE A 211 -10.08 -17.30 7.34
CA ILE A 211 -9.01 -18.29 7.39
C ILE A 211 -8.03 -17.99 6.26
N MET A 212 -6.76 -17.77 6.62
CA MET A 212 -5.66 -17.65 5.68
C MET A 212 -5.02 -19.01 5.44
N LEU A 213 -5.02 -19.44 4.19
CA LEU A 213 -4.37 -20.68 3.72
C LEU A 213 -2.96 -20.31 3.24
N ASP A 214 -1.95 -20.55 4.08
CA ASP A 214 -0.57 -20.13 3.82
C ASP A 214 0.26 -21.28 3.21
N ASN A 215 0.86 -21.01 2.04
CA ASN A 215 1.71 -21.95 1.29
C ASN A 215 1.06 -23.31 0.93
N PHE A 216 -0.24 -23.34 0.69
CA PHE A 216 -0.94 -24.52 0.22
C PHE A 216 -0.64 -24.83 -1.25
N SER A 217 -0.62 -26.12 -1.61
CA SER A 217 -0.66 -26.56 -3.02
C SER A 217 -2.06 -26.40 -3.62
N ALA A 218 -2.18 -26.34 -4.94
CA ALA A 218 -3.46 -26.22 -5.63
C ALA A 218 -4.48 -27.30 -5.20
N SER A 219 -4.04 -28.57 -5.09
CA SER A 219 -4.90 -29.68 -4.65
C SER A 219 -5.34 -29.53 -3.19
N SER A 220 -4.44 -29.03 -2.33
CA SER A 220 -4.76 -28.78 -0.92
C SER A 220 -5.70 -27.59 -0.75
N LEU A 221 -5.57 -26.54 -1.57
CA LEU A 221 -6.49 -25.40 -1.58
C LEU A 221 -7.93 -25.85 -1.90
N GLN A 222 -8.13 -26.64 -2.95
CA GLN A 222 -9.45 -27.14 -3.31
C GLN A 222 -10.10 -27.97 -2.18
N LYS A 223 -9.31 -28.83 -1.50
CA LYS A 223 -9.78 -29.58 -0.34
C LYS A 223 -10.13 -28.67 0.84
N ALA A 224 -9.26 -27.68 1.13
CA ALA A 224 -9.45 -26.75 2.21
C ALA A 224 -10.72 -25.88 2.01
N ILE A 225 -10.94 -25.36 0.81
CA ILE A 225 -12.13 -24.58 0.45
C ILE A 225 -13.42 -25.41 0.66
N LYS A 226 -13.42 -26.68 0.25
CA LYS A 226 -14.57 -27.58 0.49
C LYS A 226 -14.83 -27.80 1.97
N ILE A 227 -13.78 -27.96 2.80
CA ILE A 227 -13.91 -28.14 4.25
C ILE A 227 -14.43 -26.88 4.93
N ILE A 228 -13.94 -25.71 4.53
CA ILE A 228 -14.39 -24.41 5.05
C ILE A 228 -15.85 -24.17 4.71
N ASN A 229 -16.30 -24.60 3.52
CA ASN A 229 -17.69 -24.58 3.07
C ASN A 229 -18.43 -23.27 3.41
N LYS A 230 -17.82 -22.11 3.09
CA LYS A 230 -18.40 -20.77 3.31
C LYS A 230 -18.70 -20.40 4.77
N GLN A 231 -18.16 -21.13 5.75
CA GLN A 231 -18.35 -20.81 7.17
C GLN A 231 -17.61 -19.52 7.58
N CYS A 232 -16.57 -19.13 6.83
CA CYS A 232 -15.85 -17.86 6.97
C CYS A 232 -15.26 -17.43 5.63
N LEU A 233 -14.69 -16.22 5.57
CA LEU A 233 -13.95 -15.77 4.39
C LEU A 233 -12.62 -16.52 4.26
N VAL A 234 -12.14 -16.66 3.04
CA VAL A 234 -10.90 -17.38 2.72
C VAL A 234 -9.91 -16.43 2.08
N GLU A 235 -8.68 -16.39 2.63
CA GLU A 235 -7.53 -15.74 2.06
C GLU A 235 -6.49 -16.78 1.64
N ILE A 236 -5.87 -16.58 0.46
CA ILE A 236 -4.71 -17.37 0.01
C ILE A 236 -3.45 -16.52 0.16
N SER A 237 -2.43 -17.10 0.81
CA SER A 237 -1.12 -16.48 0.99
C SER A 237 0.02 -17.43 0.58
N GLY A 238 1.25 -16.89 0.50
CA GLY A 238 2.43 -17.67 0.14
C GLY A 238 2.58 -17.98 -1.34
N ILE A 239 2.04 -17.12 -2.21
CA ILE A 239 2.15 -17.24 -3.67
C ILE A 239 3.56 -16.87 -4.12
N ARG A 240 4.19 -17.72 -4.94
CA ARG A 240 5.60 -17.62 -5.30
C ARG A 240 5.86 -16.89 -6.61
N ASP A 241 4.95 -17.05 -7.59
CA ASP A 241 5.13 -16.51 -8.92
C ASP A 241 3.79 -16.12 -9.58
N THR A 242 3.88 -15.45 -10.71
CA THR A 242 2.72 -14.99 -11.48
C THR A 242 1.85 -16.13 -12.01
N LYS A 243 2.43 -17.28 -12.37
CA LYS A 243 1.68 -18.44 -12.89
C LYS A 243 0.77 -19.00 -11.80
N GLN A 244 1.32 -19.20 -10.61
CA GLN A 244 0.58 -19.65 -9.43
C GLN A 244 -0.49 -18.64 -9.02
N PHE A 245 -0.18 -17.32 -9.09
CA PHE A 245 -1.15 -16.26 -8.83
C PHE A 245 -2.36 -16.34 -9.77
N ILE A 246 -2.14 -16.50 -11.07
CA ILE A 246 -3.22 -16.60 -12.07
C ILE A 246 -4.04 -17.87 -11.83
N GLU A 247 -3.40 -19.00 -11.52
CA GLU A 247 -4.07 -20.26 -11.21
C GLU A 247 -4.98 -20.12 -9.99
N PHE A 248 -4.47 -19.60 -8.88
CA PHE A 248 -5.22 -19.45 -7.63
C PHE A 248 -6.31 -18.39 -7.72
N SER A 249 -6.12 -17.37 -8.57
CA SER A 249 -7.13 -16.35 -8.83
C SER A 249 -8.39 -16.85 -9.56
N LYS A 250 -8.45 -18.14 -9.92
CA LYS A 250 -9.65 -18.79 -10.49
C LYS A 250 -10.52 -19.47 -9.42
N LEU A 251 -9.98 -19.68 -8.22
CA LEU A 251 -10.64 -20.40 -7.14
C LEU A 251 -11.80 -19.58 -6.55
N ASP A 252 -12.71 -20.25 -5.83
CA ASP A 252 -13.80 -19.61 -5.10
C ASP A 252 -13.32 -19.19 -3.70
N VAL A 253 -12.57 -18.11 -3.66
CA VAL A 253 -12.04 -17.51 -2.43
C VAL A 253 -12.30 -16.00 -2.44
N ASN A 254 -12.14 -15.36 -1.27
CA ASN A 254 -12.47 -13.95 -1.11
C ASN A 254 -11.25 -13.04 -1.31
N PHE A 255 -10.08 -13.52 -0.89
CA PHE A 255 -8.86 -12.71 -0.85
C PHE A 255 -7.64 -13.48 -1.36
N ILE A 256 -6.72 -12.73 -1.91
CA ILE A 256 -5.42 -13.21 -2.36
C ILE A 256 -4.34 -12.15 -2.10
#